data_c40373ecb3af0f063f1eebab9606c095
#
_entry.id   c40373ecb3af0f063f1eebab9606c095
#
_cell.length_a   1.000
_cell.length_b   1.000
_cell.length_c   1.000
_cell.angle_alpha   90.00
_cell.angle_beta   90.00
_cell.angle_gamma   90.00
#
_symmetry.space_group_name_H-M   'P 1'
#
loop_
_entity.id
_entity.type
_entity.pdbx_description
1 polymer ?
#
loop_
_entity_poly.entity_id
_entity_poly.type
_entity_poly.pdbx_seq_one_letter_code
_entity_poly.pdbx_strand_id
1 'polypeptide(L)'
;MNGSLEKLIVEKARAAFGAKTSIASLTALAGDASSRRYYRAVLAGPGTPPSVIVMELPDGSSLPLSSEELAVFKEPPKELPFLNLHRFLITIGVRVPQLYGQWEQEGILLLEDLGDIALWDRVQGLPESEILGWYRKAIDELLVLQLAGTLARDDSCIAFQQRFDFRLYMWEFDHFIEYGLIERPGVQVSMSATEELRKIFADIAHRLESQPPCLNHRDYHSWNLMVHNDAVAVIDFQDALLAPPQYDLASLLNDRVTDSIIRPDLEAQLLRYYLDRYNEGAKQPFNRDEFFDTYLLSAIQRDLKVVGRFYYLDIVKAKPGYKRFIPSTVRRLKRNLARLPQTEKLLPMLADHFEEMR
;
A
#
# COMPACT_ATOMS: atom_id res chain seq x y z
N MET A 1 11.63 27.66 -4.74
CA MET A 1 12.60 26.55 -4.68
C MET A 1 13.96 27.10 -4.25
N ASN A 2 14.71 26.32 -3.46
CA ASN A 2 16.04 26.72 -3.02
C ASN A 2 17.02 26.50 -4.16
N GLY A 3 17.68 27.56 -4.68
CA GLY A 3 18.61 27.48 -5.82
C GLY A 3 19.82 26.53 -5.59
N SER A 4 20.03 26.09 -4.34
CA SER A 4 20.99 25.07 -3.96
C SER A 4 20.55 23.68 -4.39
N LEU A 5 19.28 23.31 -4.19
CA LEU A 5 18.73 22.01 -4.58
C LEU A 5 18.74 21.82 -6.10
N GLU A 6 18.34 22.84 -6.84
CA GLU A 6 18.34 22.77 -8.31
C GLU A 6 19.74 22.53 -8.88
N LYS A 7 20.76 23.20 -8.36
CA LYS A 7 22.16 22.98 -8.74
C LYS A 7 22.62 21.55 -8.45
N LEU A 8 22.24 21.03 -7.28
CA LEU A 8 22.54 19.65 -6.91
C LEU A 8 21.88 18.64 -7.86
N ILE A 9 20.61 18.83 -8.18
CA ILE A 9 19.89 17.95 -9.11
C ILE A 9 20.53 17.98 -10.50
N VAL A 10 20.93 19.16 -11.01
CA VAL A 10 21.66 19.28 -12.29
C VAL A 10 22.98 18.50 -12.24
N GLU A 11 23.74 18.61 -11.17
CA GLU A 11 24.99 17.87 -10.97
C GLU A 11 24.74 16.35 -11.02
N LYS A 12 23.74 15.86 -10.26
CA LYS A 12 23.41 14.44 -10.21
C LYS A 12 22.86 13.92 -11.56
N ALA A 13 22.06 14.71 -12.27
CA ALA A 13 21.59 14.36 -13.61
C ALA A 13 22.77 14.25 -14.59
N ARG A 14 23.77 15.14 -14.51
CA ARG A 14 24.99 15.03 -15.30
C ARG A 14 25.84 13.82 -14.96
N ALA A 15 25.90 13.45 -13.69
CA ALA A 15 26.60 12.24 -13.25
C ALA A 15 25.93 10.97 -13.79
N ALA A 16 24.59 10.94 -13.84
CA ALA A 16 23.83 9.80 -14.32
C ALA A 16 23.80 9.68 -15.86
N PHE A 17 23.67 10.80 -16.58
CA PHE A 17 23.36 10.80 -18.01
C PHE A 17 24.42 11.49 -18.88
N GLY A 18 25.48 12.03 -18.27
CA GLY A 18 26.59 12.66 -18.95
C GLY A 18 26.62 14.20 -18.90
N ALA A 19 27.81 14.78 -19.09
CA ALA A 19 28.09 16.19 -18.83
C ALA A 19 27.25 17.19 -19.65
N LYS A 20 26.68 16.76 -20.80
CA LYS A 20 25.83 17.59 -21.66
C LYS A 20 24.36 17.63 -21.20
N THR A 21 24.02 16.92 -20.14
CA THR A 21 22.67 16.92 -19.59
C THR A 21 22.36 18.28 -18.95
N SER A 22 21.18 18.80 -19.24
CA SER A 22 20.62 20.00 -18.62
C SER A 22 19.19 19.73 -18.17
N ILE A 23 18.69 20.53 -17.23
CA ILE A 23 17.30 20.50 -16.77
C ILE A 23 16.57 21.65 -17.44
N ALA A 24 15.53 21.33 -18.21
CA ALA A 24 14.66 22.30 -18.85
C ALA A 24 13.60 22.85 -17.88
N SER A 25 13.09 22.01 -16.99
CA SER A 25 12.17 22.42 -15.91
C SER A 25 12.26 21.47 -14.72
N LEU A 26 11.93 21.99 -13.53
CA LEU A 26 11.86 21.24 -12.28
C LEU A 26 10.54 21.59 -11.58
N THR A 27 9.66 20.62 -11.43
CA THR A 27 8.32 20.79 -10.85
C THR A 27 8.17 19.91 -9.61
N ALA A 28 7.78 20.52 -8.49
CA ALA A 28 7.45 19.73 -7.28
C ALA A 28 6.17 18.92 -7.51
N LEU A 29 6.22 17.66 -7.16
CA LEU A 29 5.05 16.78 -7.17
C LEU A 29 4.34 16.84 -5.82
N ALA A 30 3.02 16.73 -5.84
CA ALA A 30 2.24 16.67 -4.61
C ALA A 30 2.58 15.36 -3.86
N GLY A 31 3.18 15.47 -2.68
CA GLY A 31 3.40 14.35 -1.78
C GLY A 31 2.19 14.15 -0.87
N ASP A 32 1.84 12.90 -0.55
CA ASP A 32 0.70 12.61 0.31
C ASP A 32 1.08 12.75 1.81
N ALA A 33 1.51 11.71 2.49
CA ALA A 33 1.78 11.74 3.93
C ALA A 33 3.26 11.54 4.29
N SER A 34 4.12 11.35 3.29
CA SER A 34 5.55 11.05 3.44
C SER A 34 6.38 12.28 3.85
N SER A 35 7.48 12.05 4.55
CA SER A 35 8.53 13.05 4.79
C SER A 35 9.43 13.29 3.57
N ARG A 36 9.33 12.43 2.53
CA ARG A 36 10.08 12.54 1.28
C ARG A 36 9.44 13.59 0.38
N ARG A 37 10.27 14.31 -0.37
CA ARG A 37 9.80 15.26 -1.39
C ARG A 37 10.14 14.72 -2.77
N TYR A 38 9.22 14.90 -3.71
CA TYR A 38 9.37 14.42 -5.07
C TYR A 38 9.31 15.58 -6.06
N TYR A 39 10.16 15.52 -7.07
CA TYR A 39 10.17 16.51 -8.16
C TYR A 39 10.24 15.77 -9.48
N ARG A 40 9.59 16.31 -10.50
CA ARG A 40 9.79 15.91 -11.88
C ARG A 40 10.78 16.86 -12.51
N ALA A 41 11.90 16.34 -12.99
CA ALA A 41 12.89 17.07 -13.76
C ALA A 41 12.76 16.70 -15.24
N VAL A 42 12.41 17.66 -16.10
CA VAL A 42 12.45 17.49 -17.56
C VAL A 42 13.89 17.70 -18.01
N LEU A 43 14.43 16.69 -18.71
CA LEU A 43 15.83 16.68 -19.11
C LEU A 43 15.99 17.05 -20.57
N ALA A 44 17.16 17.65 -20.90
CA ALA A 44 17.61 17.86 -22.25
C ALA A 44 19.09 17.45 -22.38
N GLY A 45 19.41 16.73 -23.45
CA GLY A 45 20.75 16.23 -23.71
C GLY A 45 20.75 14.94 -24.55
N PRO A 46 21.87 14.59 -25.18
CA PRO A 46 21.97 13.35 -25.96
C PRO A 46 21.86 12.11 -25.06
N GLY A 47 20.95 11.19 -25.37
CA GLY A 47 20.80 9.93 -24.65
C GLY A 47 20.13 10.05 -23.25
N THR A 48 19.60 11.22 -22.91
CA THR A 48 18.82 11.39 -21.67
C THR A 48 17.39 10.91 -21.85
N PRO A 49 16.74 10.36 -20.79
CA PRO A 49 15.29 10.20 -20.80
C PRO A 49 14.61 11.58 -20.85
N PRO A 50 13.35 11.68 -21.35
CA PRO A 50 12.63 12.96 -21.41
C PRO A 50 12.45 13.62 -20.05
N SER A 51 12.24 12.82 -19.02
CA SER A 51 12.09 13.27 -17.63
C SER A 51 12.54 12.19 -16.65
N VAL A 52 12.80 12.62 -15.41
CA VAL A 52 13.10 11.75 -14.28
C VAL A 52 12.36 12.24 -13.05
N ILE A 53 12.09 11.34 -12.13
CA ILE A 53 11.63 11.68 -10.79
C ILE A 53 12.83 11.79 -9.85
N VAL A 54 12.96 12.93 -9.21
CA VAL A 54 13.92 13.18 -8.15
C VAL A 54 13.21 12.91 -6.82
N MET A 55 13.69 11.92 -6.07
CA MET A 55 13.29 11.70 -4.69
C MET A 55 14.30 12.39 -3.80
N GLU A 56 13.86 13.37 -3.03
CA GLU A 56 14.64 14.06 -2.00
C GLU A 56 14.30 13.44 -0.64
N LEU A 57 15.30 12.91 0.01
CA LEU A 57 15.21 12.35 1.36
C LEU A 57 15.24 13.47 2.40
N PRO A 58 14.58 13.30 3.57
CA PRO A 58 14.69 14.26 4.65
C PRO A 58 16.14 14.41 5.14
N ASP A 59 16.51 15.60 5.61
CA ASP A 59 17.84 15.91 6.12
C ASP A 59 18.24 14.95 7.26
N GLY A 60 19.39 14.33 7.09
CA GLY A 60 20.00 13.42 8.07
C GLY A 60 19.79 11.94 7.73
N SER A 61 20.85 11.17 7.77
CA SER A 61 20.91 9.73 7.48
C SER A 61 20.17 8.84 8.49
N SER A 62 19.62 9.39 9.55
CA SER A 62 18.70 8.71 10.45
C SER A 62 17.29 9.07 10.04
N LEU A 63 16.63 8.20 9.27
CA LEU A 63 15.22 8.29 8.99
C LEU A 63 14.46 8.36 10.32
N PRO A 64 13.76 9.48 10.63
CA PRO A 64 12.85 9.46 11.75
C PRO A 64 11.73 8.50 11.34
N LEU A 65 11.78 7.29 11.89
CA LEU A 65 10.73 6.32 11.70
C LEU A 65 9.41 6.90 12.21
N SER A 66 8.37 6.84 11.41
CA SER A 66 7.02 7.15 11.87
C SER A 66 6.62 6.17 12.98
N SER A 67 5.59 6.50 13.77
CA SER A 67 5.06 5.56 14.77
C SER A 67 4.61 4.25 14.13
N GLU A 68 4.21 4.28 12.87
CA GLU A 68 3.80 3.13 12.09
C GLU A 68 5.00 2.28 11.66
N GLU A 69 6.09 2.92 11.20
CA GLU A 69 7.35 2.23 10.90
C GLU A 69 7.97 1.63 12.16
N LEU A 70 7.94 2.34 13.30
CA LEU A 70 8.40 1.80 14.59
C LEU A 70 7.56 0.60 15.06
N ALA A 71 6.28 0.51 14.69
CA ALA A 71 5.46 -0.67 14.98
C ALA A 71 5.88 -1.88 14.13
N VAL A 72 6.39 -1.65 12.92
CA VAL A 72 6.82 -2.70 11.98
C VAL A 72 8.25 -3.17 12.28
N PHE A 73 9.19 -2.24 12.39
CA PHE A 73 10.61 -2.55 12.57
C PHE A 73 10.91 -2.93 14.02
N LYS A 74 11.43 -4.13 14.23
CA LYS A 74 11.97 -4.56 15.55
C LYS A 74 13.30 -3.87 15.87
N GLU A 75 14.09 -3.60 14.82
CA GLU A 75 15.35 -2.84 14.87
C GLU A 75 15.37 -1.84 13.71
N PRO A 76 16.03 -0.66 13.87
CA PRO A 76 16.18 0.29 12.78
C PRO A 76 16.88 -0.35 11.57
N PRO A 77 16.38 -0.14 10.36
CA PRO A 77 17.02 -0.66 9.15
C PRO A 77 18.42 -0.08 8.98
N LYS A 78 19.38 -0.92 8.55
CA LYS A 78 20.79 -0.54 8.35
C LYS A 78 21.02 0.25 7.06
N GLU A 79 20.09 0.20 6.14
CA GLU A 79 20.09 0.92 4.86
C GLU A 79 18.71 1.45 4.55
N LEU A 80 18.61 2.33 3.57
CA LEU A 80 17.32 2.88 3.14
C LEU A 80 16.40 1.75 2.65
N PRO A 81 15.23 1.53 3.28
CA PRO A 81 14.30 0.45 2.92
C PRO A 81 13.94 0.45 1.43
N PHE A 82 13.77 1.64 0.84
CA PHE A 82 13.51 1.79 -0.59
C PHE A 82 14.60 1.12 -1.45
N LEU A 83 15.89 1.36 -1.17
CA LEU A 83 16.98 0.80 -1.97
C LEU A 83 17.13 -0.71 -1.76
N ASN A 84 16.97 -1.17 -0.53
CA ASN A 84 17.01 -2.60 -0.21
C ASN A 84 15.94 -3.37 -0.99
N LEU A 85 14.70 -2.93 -0.89
CA LEU A 85 13.58 -3.56 -1.58
C LEU A 85 13.64 -3.39 -3.09
N HIS A 86 14.03 -2.21 -3.58
CA HIS A 86 14.17 -1.97 -5.02
C HIS A 86 15.09 -3.00 -5.69
N ARG A 87 16.28 -3.26 -5.10
CA ARG A 87 17.21 -4.28 -5.63
C ARG A 87 16.56 -5.66 -5.67
N PHE A 88 15.89 -6.05 -4.59
CA PHE A 88 15.24 -7.34 -4.52
C PHE A 88 14.10 -7.47 -5.56
N LEU A 89 13.21 -6.48 -5.64
CA LEU A 89 12.07 -6.50 -6.55
C LEU A 89 12.47 -6.62 -8.02
N ILE A 90 13.54 -5.93 -8.43
CA ILE A 90 14.09 -6.09 -9.79
C ILE A 90 14.57 -7.52 -10.05
N THR A 91 15.25 -8.14 -9.08
CA THR A 91 15.78 -9.51 -9.28
C THR A 91 14.68 -10.56 -9.49
N ILE A 92 13.51 -10.33 -8.92
CA ILE A 92 12.34 -11.24 -9.06
C ILE A 92 11.42 -10.84 -10.21
N GLY A 93 11.73 -9.78 -10.94
CA GLY A 93 10.99 -9.35 -12.13
C GLY A 93 9.77 -8.47 -11.87
N VAL A 94 9.57 -7.96 -10.64
CA VAL A 94 8.52 -6.98 -10.35
C VAL A 94 8.85 -5.65 -11.05
N ARG A 95 7.88 -5.11 -11.79
CA ARG A 95 8.04 -3.83 -12.48
C ARG A 95 7.96 -2.67 -11.48
N VAL A 96 9.11 -2.11 -11.15
CA VAL A 96 9.28 -0.91 -10.33
C VAL A 96 10.00 0.18 -11.13
N PRO A 97 9.96 1.46 -10.73
CA PRO A 97 10.71 2.53 -11.41
C PRO A 97 12.19 2.18 -11.48
N GLN A 98 12.81 2.35 -12.63
CA GLN A 98 14.26 2.20 -12.77
C GLN A 98 15.00 3.22 -11.90
N LEU A 99 16.04 2.79 -11.18
CA LEU A 99 16.94 3.67 -10.44
C LEU A 99 18.10 4.09 -11.34
N TYR A 100 18.16 5.36 -11.73
CA TYR A 100 19.23 5.91 -12.57
C TYR A 100 20.46 6.35 -11.78
N GLY A 101 20.28 6.64 -10.48
CA GLY A 101 21.38 7.01 -9.60
C GLY A 101 20.94 7.23 -8.16
N GLN A 102 21.88 7.02 -7.23
CA GLN A 102 21.66 7.19 -5.81
C GLN A 102 22.83 7.94 -5.18
N TRP A 103 22.51 8.96 -4.40
CA TRP A 103 23.47 9.79 -3.63
C TRP A 103 22.89 9.99 -2.23
N GLU A 104 23.03 8.97 -1.41
CA GLU A 104 22.40 8.92 -0.07
C GLU A 104 22.91 10.00 0.88
N GLN A 105 24.21 10.35 0.78
CA GLN A 105 24.81 11.39 1.61
C GLN A 105 24.23 12.78 1.32
N GLU A 106 23.85 13.03 0.07
CA GLU A 106 23.18 14.26 -0.37
C GLU A 106 21.65 14.15 -0.33
N GLY A 107 21.12 12.97 0.00
CA GLY A 107 19.69 12.72 0.07
C GLY A 107 18.96 12.72 -1.27
N ILE A 108 19.63 12.33 -2.39
CA ILE A 108 19.03 12.37 -3.73
C ILE A 108 19.03 10.99 -4.38
N LEU A 109 17.87 10.59 -4.88
CA LEU A 109 17.71 9.46 -5.79
C LEU A 109 17.10 9.94 -7.11
N LEU A 110 17.57 9.42 -8.26
CA LEU A 110 16.97 9.67 -9.57
C LEU A 110 16.28 8.39 -10.05
N LEU A 111 14.98 8.50 -10.30
CA LEU A 111 14.11 7.40 -10.67
C LEU A 111 13.49 7.62 -12.04
N GLU A 112 13.08 6.54 -12.67
CA GLU A 112 12.27 6.57 -13.88
C GLU A 112 10.96 7.34 -13.62
N ASP A 113 10.59 8.19 -14.57
CA ASP A 113 9.31 8.87 -14.60
C ASP A 113 8.26 7.97 -15.28
N LEU A 114 7.38 7.39 -14.52
CA LEU A 114 6.30 6.54 -15.00
C LEU A 114 5.07 7.32 -15.48
N GLY A 115 5.15 8.66 -15.48
CA GLY A 115 4.04 9.54 -15.84
C GLY A 115 3.09 9.79 -14.65
N ASP A 116 1.85 10.21 -14.97
CA ASP A 116 0.88 10.70 -13.98
C ASP A 116 -0.35 9.79 -13.85
N ILE A 117 -0.42 8.69 -14.60
CA ILE A 117 -1.63 7.86 -14.65
C ILE A 117 -1.47 6.68 -13.72
N ALA A 118 -2.15 6.72 -12.59
CA ALA A 118 -2.32 5.54 -11.74
C ALA A 118 -3.41 4.60 -12.29
N LEU A 119 -3.43 3.36 -11.84
CA LEU A 119 -4.48 2.40 -12.22
C LEU A 119 -5.88 2.95 -11.92
N TRP A 120 -6.05 3.66 -10.79
CA TRP A 120 -7.27 4.36 -10.46
C TRP A 120 -7.73 5.30 -11.57
N ASP A 121 -6.83 6.17 -12.06
CA ASP A 121 -7.15 7.14 -13.10
C ASP A 121 -7.43 6.47 -14.44
N ARG A 122 -6.65 5.40 -14.74
CA ARG A 122 -6.76 4.66 -16.00
C ARG A 122 -8.10 4.00 -16.21
N VAL A 123 -8.73 3.51 -15.12
CA VAL A 123 -9.97 2.73 -15.22
C VAL A 123 -11.25 3.59 -15.17
N GLN A 124 -11.14 4.90 -14.95
CA GLN A 124 -12.29 5.78 -14.90
C GLN A 124 -13.05 5.81 -16.22
N GLY A 125 -14.36 5.57 -16.16
CA GLY A 125 -15.23 5.64 -17.33
C GLY A 125 -15.06 4.52 -18.35
N LEU A 126 -14.21 3.52 -18.09
CA LEU A 126 -14.03 2.38 -18.97
C LEU A 126 -15.20 1.37 -18.85
N PRO A 127 -15.49 0.61 -19.91
CA PRO A 127 -16.39 -0.53 -19.81
C PRO A 127 -15.79 -1.63 -18.92
N GLU A 128 -16.67 -2.42 -18.28
CA GLU A 128 -16.28 -3.45 -17.30
C GLU A 128 -15.23 -4.44 -17.83
N SER A 129 -15.33 -4.81 -19.10
CA SER A 129 -14.36 -5.71 -19.75
C SER A 129 -12.93 -5.16 -19.78
N GLU A 130 -12.78 -3.85 -19.96
CA GLU A 130 -11.48 -3.18 -19.96
C GLU A 130 -10.98 -3.00 -18.53
N ILE A 131 -11.87 -2.66 -17.57
CA ILE A 131 -11.54 -2.61 -16.14
C ILE A 131 -11.03 -3.98 -15.69
N LEU A 132 -11.74 -5.06 -16.03
CA LEU A 132 -11.31 -6.44 -15.76
C LEU A 132 -9.90 -6.72 -16.31
N GLY A 133 -9.63 -6.28 -17.54
CA GLY A 133 -8.30 -6.43 -18.16
C GLY A 133 -7.20 -5.73 -17.37
N TRP A 134 -7.40 -4.50 -16.91
CA TRP A 134 -6.43 -3.76 -16.13
C TRP A 134 -6.21 -4.35 -14.74
N TYR A 135 -7.27 -4.75 -14.04
CA TYR A 135 -7.13 -5.39 -12.73
C TYR A 135 -6.48 -6.78 -12.83
N ARG A 136 -6.65 -7.53 -13.94
CA ARG A 136 -5.89 -8.76 -14.19
C ARG A 136 -4.40 -8.48 -14.35
N LYS A 137 -4.00 -7.44 -15.09
CA LYS A 137 -2.59 -7.01 -15.18
C LYS A 137 -2.02 -6.69 -13.79
N ALA A 138 -2.79 -5.99 -12.94
CA ALA A 138 -2.38 -5.71 -11.57
C ALA A 138 -2.28 -6.98 -10.71
N ILE A 139 -3.18 -7.94 -10.89
CA ILE A 139 -3.12 -9.24 -10.22
C ILE A 139 -1.92 -10.06 -10.70
N ASP A 140 -1.61 -10.05 -12.00
CA ASP A 140 -0.44 -10.77 -12.54
C ASP A 140 0.87 -10.22 -11.95
N GLU A 141 0.99 -8.89 -11.82
CA GLU A 141 2.13 -8.25 -11.15
C GLU A 141 2.21 -8.58 -9.65
N LEU A 142 1.05 -8.62 -8.96
CA LEU A 142 0.97 -9.06 -7.57
C LEU A 142 1.42 -10.53 -7.41
N LEU A 143 1.05 -11.40 -8.33
CA LEU A 143 1.46 -12.80 -8.32
C LEU A 143 2.96 -12.97 -8.53
N VAL A 144 3.60 -12.14 -9.36
CA VAL A 144 5.07 -12.09 -9.47
C VAL A 144 5.68 -11.74 -8.12
N LEU A 145 5.21 -10.66 -7.49
CA LEU A 145 5.68 -10.23 -6.16
C LEU A 145 5.56 -11.37 -5.14
N GLN A 146 4.41 -12.02 -5.07
CA GLN A 146 4.11 -12.99 -4.03
C GLN A 146 4.76 -14.35 -4.28
N LEU A 147 4.64 -14.90 -5.47
CA LEU A 147 5.16 -16.24 -5.80
C LEU A 147 6.67 -16.20 -6.03
N ALA A 148 7.15 -15.38 -6.95
CA ALA A 148 8.58 -15.28 -7.22
C ALA A 148 9.34 -14.71 -6.02
N GLY A 149 8.79 -13.69 -5.33
CA GLY A 149 9.39 -13.14 -4.14
C GLY A 149 9.52 -14.14 -3.00
N THR A 150 8.49 -14.95 -2.77
CA THR A 150 8.55 -15.99 -1.72
C THR A 150 9.52 -17.12 -2.07
N LEU A 151 9.63 -17.49 -3.36
CA LEU A 151 10.58 -18.51 -3.83
C LEU A 151 12.04 -18.03 -3.76
N ALA A 152 12.28 -16.76 -4.09
CA ALA A 152 13.60 -16.15 -4.11
C ALA A 152 14.02 -15.56 -2.74
N ARG A 153 13.38 -15.97 -1.66
CA ARG A 153 13.61 -15.44 -0.31
C ARG A 153 15.09 -15.18 -0.05
N ASP A 154 15.40 -13.95 0.35
CA ASP A 154 16.73 -13.48 0.69
C ASP A 154 16.67 -12.77 2.04
N ASP A 155 17.35 -13.32 3.04
CA ASP A 155 17.35 -12.76 4.39
C ASP A 155 18.08 -11.39 4.49
N SER A 156 18.79 -10.96 3.45
CA SER A 156 19.33 -9.60 3.33
C SER A 156 18.24 -8.58 2.94
N CYS A 157 17.14 -9.05 2.36
CA CYS A 157 15.98 -8.20 2.06
C CYS A 157 15.16 -7.99 3.34
N ILE A 158 15.01 -6.73 3.76
CA ILE A 158 14.36 -6.37 5.03
C ILE A 158 12.89 -6.83 5.12
N ALA A 159 12.21 -6.98 3.99
CA ALA A 159 10.83 -7.46 3.97
C ALA A 159 10.68 -8.87 4.58
N PHE A 160 11.70 -9.72 4.49
CA PHE A 160 11.69 -11.06 5.09
C PHE A 160 12.02 -11.07 6.59
N GLN A 161 12.52 -9.95 7.11
CA GLN A 161 12.76 -9.76 8.54
C GLN A 161 11.52 -9.23 9.27
N GLN A 162 10.47 -8.88 8.54
CA GLN A 162 9.25 -8.28 9.04
C GLN A 162 8.06 -9.17 8.69
N ARG A 163 7.13 -9.26 9.63
CA ARG A 163 5.90 -10.01 9.43
C ARG A 163 4.73 -9.24 10.01
N PHE A 164 3.60 -9.34 9.34
CA PHE A 164 2.33 -8.92 9.89
C PHE A 164 1.92 -9.93 10.97
N ASP A 165 2.51 -9.74 12.17
CA ASP A 165 2.29 -10.58 13.34
C ASP A 165 1.10 -10.08 14.17
N PHE A 166 0.71 -10.86 15.17
CA PHE A 166 -0.36 -10.51 16.10
C PHE A 166 -0.20 -9.09 16.67
N ARG A 167 1.02 -8.70 17.04
CA ARG A 167 1.33 -7.39 17.61
C ARG A 167 0.99 -6.26 16.63
N LEU A 168 1.36 -6.40 15.36
CA LEU A 168 1.10 -5.39 14.34
C LEU A 168 -0.39 -5.31 13.98
N TYR A 169 -1.08 -6.46 13.89
CA TYR A 169 -2.54 -6.46 13.71
C TYR A 169 -3.26 -5.77 14.85
N MET A 170 -2.89 -6.08 16.11
CA MET A 170 -3.49 -5.44 17.26
C MET A 170 -3.16 -3.96 17.36
N TRP A 171 -1.96 -3.53 16.96
CA TRP A 171 -1.61 -2.12 16.89
C TRP A 171 -2.53 -1.35 15.91
N GLU A 172 -2.81 -1.91 14.73
CA GLU A 172 -3.73 -1.30 13.76
C GLU A 172 -5.19 -1.31 14.25
N PHE A 173 -5.63 -2.36 14.93
CA PHE A 173 -6.94 -2.42 15.56
C PHE A 173 -7.08 -1.44 16.74
N ASP A 174 -6.06 -1.31 17.58
CA ASP A 174 -6.06 -0.33 18.66
C ASP A 174 -6.07 1.10 18.12
N HIS A 175 -5.37 1.36 17.01
CA HIS A 175 -5.43 2.63 16.30
C HIS A 175 -6.86 2.95 15.78
N PHE A 176 -7.59 1.94 15.29
CA PHE A 176 -9.01 2.10 14.96
C PHE A 176 -9.87 2.40 16.21
N ILE A 177 -9.67 1.67 17.31
CA ILE A 177 -10.40 1.92 18.55
C ILE A 177 -10.14 3.35 19.05
N GLU A 178 -8.89 3.77 19.06
CA GLU A 178 -8.48 5.10 19.50
C GLU A 178 -9.11 6.20 18.63
N TYR A 179 -8.78 6.23 17.35
CA TYR A 179 -9.19 7.34 16.47
C TYR A 179 -10.53 7.11 15.78
N GLY A 180 -10.87 5.89 15.45
CA GLY A 180 -12.15 5.56 14.82
C GLY A 180 -13.33 5.61 15.79
N LEU A 181 -13.10 5.50 17.10
CA LEU A 181 -14.16 5.46 18.12
C LEU A 181 -13.93 6.49 19.23
N ILE A 182 -12.87 6.35 20.06
CA ILE A 182 -12.71 7.09 21.31
C ILE A 182 -12.48 8.59 21.08
N GLU A 183 -11.53 8.94 20.21
CA GLU A 183 -11.14 10.33 19.94
C GLU A 183 -12.13 11.09 19.02
N ARG A 184 -13.17 10.40 18.53
CA ARG A 184 -14.18 11.05 17.69
C ARG A 184 -15.08 11.96 18.51
N PRO A 185 -15.25 13.25 18.13
CA PRO A 185 -16.16 14.14 18.79
C PRO A 185 -17.60 13.62 18.81
N GLY A 186 -18.22 13.60 19.99
CA GLY A 186 -19.61 13.17 20.15
C GLY A 186 -19.84 11.65 20.19
N VAL A 187 -18.80 10.83 20.10
CA VAL A 187 -18.89 9.36 20.26
C VAL A 187 -18.53 8.99 21.69
N GLN A 188 -19.31 8.13 22.29
CA GLN A 188 -19.05 7.54 23.62
C GLN A 188 -19.01 6.02 23.50
N VAL A 189 -17.90 5.44 23.91
CA VAL A 189 -17.70 3.98 23.93
C VAL A 189 -17.39 3.55 25.34
N SER A 190 -18.12 2.58 25.86
CA SER A 190 -17.85 2.06 27.20
C SER A 190 -16.57 1.22 27.22
N MET A 191 -15.90 1.16 28.38
CA MET A 191 -14.73 0.29 28.56
C MET A 191 -15.05 -1.18 28.25
N SER A 192 -16.23 -1.65 28.65
CA SER A 192 -16.66 -3.03 28.38
C SER A 192 -16.83 -3.31 26.88
N ALA A 193 -17.38 -2.36 26.11
CA ALA A 193 -17.47 -2.49 24.65
C ALA A 193 -16.09 -2.50 23.98
N THR A 194 -15.18 -1.65 24.45
CA THR A 194 -13.79 -1.63 23.96
C THR A 194 -13.07 -2.95 24.23
N GLU A 195 -13.23 -3.53 25.42
CA GLU A 195 -12.65 -4.82 25.77
C GLU A 195 -13.23 -5.97 24.92
N GLU A 196 -14.53 -5.93 24.63
CA GLU A 196 -15.18 -6.93 23.78
C GLU A 196 -14.69 -6.81 22.33
N LEU A 197 -14.58 -5.60 21.79
CA LEU A 197 -13.98 -5.36 20.46
C LEU A 197 -12.55 -5.91 20.40
N ARG A 198 -11.71 -5.64 21.39
CA ARG A 198 -10.35 -6.16 21.45
C ARG A 198 -10.28 -7.70 21.45
N LYS A 199 -11.20 -8.38 22.11
CA LYS A 199 -11.27 -9.85 22.07
C LYS A 199 -11.57 -10.35 20.65
N ILE A 200 -12.56 -9.76 19.98
CA ILE A 200 -12.90 -10.14 18.59
C ILE A 200 -11.73 -9.83 17.65
N PHE A 201 -11.09 -8.68 17.82
CA PHE A 201 -9.93 -8.29 17.02
C PHE A 201 -8.73 -9.21 17.25
N ALA A 202 -8.49 -9.66 18.48
CA ALA A 202 -7.47 -10.63 18.80
C ALA A 202 -7.73 -11.98 18.10
N ASP A 203 -8.97 -12.44 18.04
CA ASP A 203 -9.33 -13.67 17.32
C ASP A 203 -9.08 -13.51 15.79
N ILE A 204 -9.42 -12.37 15.21
CA ILE A 204 -9.13 -12.06 13.80
C ILE A 204 -7.62 -12.03 13.58
N ALA A 205 -6.86 -11.34 14.45
CA ALA A 205 -5.41 -11.22 14.34
C ALA A 205 -4.72 -12.59 14.40
N HIS A 206 -5.10 -13.46 15.32
CA HIS A 206 -4.57 -14.83 15.41
C HIS A 206 -4.87 -15.67 14.16
N ARG A 207 -6.07 -15.56 13.60
CA ARG A 207 -6.44 -16.27 12.38
C ARG A 207 -5.64 -15.79 11.17
N LEU A 208 -5.43 -14.48 11.04
CA LEU A 208 -4.61 -13.91 9.96
C LEU A 208 -3.13 -14.27 10.13
N GLU A 209 -2.59 -14.16 11.34
CA GLU A 209 -1.20 -14.54 11.63
C GLU A 209 -0.91 -16.03 11.37
N SER A 210 -1.89 -16.91 11.61
CA SER A 210 -1.74 -18.35 11.40
C SER A 210 -1.64 -18.76 9.93
N GLN A 211 -2.00 -17.88 8.99
CA GLN A 211 -1.94 -18.18 7.57
C GLN A 211 -0.50 -18.27 7.04
N PRO A 212 -0.24 -19.13 6.04
CA PRO A 212 1.05 -19.17 5.37
C PRO A 212 1.39 -17.80 4.78
N PRO A 213 2.51 -17.17 5.20
CA PRO A 213 2.86 -15.85 4.71
C PRO A 213 3.59 -15.91 3.37
N CYS A 214 3.39 -14.90 2.55
CA CYS A 214 4.23 -14.59 1.40
C CYS A 214 4.69 -13.12 1.45
N LEU A 215 5.54 -12.72 0.51
CA LEU A 215 5.93 -11.33 0.36
C LEU A 215 4.72 -10.50 -0.07
N ASN A 216 4.42 -9.45 0.66
CA ASN A 216 3.35 -8.48 0.39
C ASN A 216 3.92 -7.08 0.34
N HIS A 217 3.29 -6.24 -0.48
CA HIS A 217 3.58 -4.82 -0.61
C HIS A 217 3.06 -4.01 0.60
N ARG A 218 2.00 -4.48 1.26
CA ARG A 218 1.26 -3.86 2.36
C ARG A 218 0.22 -2.81 1.93
N ASP A 219 0.54 -1.97 0.95
CA ASP A 219 -0.38 -0.95 0.41
C ASP A 219 -0.54 -1.09 -1.11
N TYR A 220 -0.89 -2.32 -1.58
CA TYR A 220 -1.07 -2.67 -2.99
C TYR A 220 -2.44 -2.20 -3.50
N HIS A 221 -2.66 -0.91 -3.50
CA HIS A 221 -3.91 -0.32 -3.98
C HIS A 221 -3.73 0.44 -5.30
N SER A 222 -4.82 0.76 -5.97
CA SER A 222 -4.83 1.31 -7.32
C SER A 222 -4.08 2.64 -7.50
N TRP A 223 -3.80 3.37 -6.43
CA TRP A 223 -3.02 4.61 -6.45
C TRP A 223 -1.50 4.38 -6.43
N ASN A 224 -1.05 3.20 -5.95
CA ASN A 224 0.36 2.81 -5.93
C ASN A 224 0.74 1.94 -7.13
N LEU A 225 -0.14 1.85 -8.12
CA LEU A 225 0.05 1.09 -9.35
C LEU A 225 0.02 2.05 -10.53
N MET A 226 1.19 2.38 -11.08
CA MET A 226 1.31 3.29 -12.21
C MET A 226 1.08 2.56 -13.53
N VAL A 227 0.35 3.19 -14.45
CA VAL A 227 0.15 2.66 -15.81
C VAL A 227 1.18 3.29 -16.72
N HIS A 228 2.12 2.48 -17.19
CA HIS A 228 3.19 2.93 -18.06
C HIS A 228 3.43 1.91 -19.18
N ASN A 229 3.44 2.36 -20.44
CA ASN A 229 3.66 1.51 -21.63
C ASN A 229 2.73 0.26 -21.65
N ASP A 230 1.44 0.46 -21.40
CA ASP A 230 0.41 -0.58 -21.35
C ASP A 230 0.66 -1.70 -20.29
N ALA A 231 1.51 -1.44 -19.32
CA ALA A 231 1.81 -2.32 -18.18
C ALA A 231 1.53 -1.60 -16.86
N VAL A 232 1.48 -2.39 -15.79
CA VAL A 232 1.40 -1.89 -14.41
C VAL A 232 2.80 -1.88 -13.81
N ALA A 233 3.17 -0.78 -13.14
CA ALA A 233 4.40 -0.65 -12.39
C ALA A 233 4.07 -0.29 -10.93
N VAL A 234 4.80 -0.89 -10.00
CA VAL A 234 4.56 -0.79 -8.56
C VAL A 234 5.44 0.31 -7.97
N ILE A 235 4.85 1.21 -7.19
CA ILE A 235 5.55 2.25 -6.42
C ILE A 235 5.19 2.13 -4.94
N ASP A 236 5.93 2.83 -4.07
CA ASP A 236 5.67 2.91 -2.62
C ASP A 236 5.81 1.56 -1.89
N PHE A 237 6.79 0.75 -2.31
CA PHE A 237 7.01 -0.64 -1.88
C PHE A 237 7.92 -0.79 -0.65
N GLN A 238 8.45 0.29 -0.07
CA GLN A 238 9.47 0.23 1.00
C GLN A 238 8.96 -0.34 2.33
N ASP A 239 7.65 -0.47 2.50
CA ASP A 239 7.00 -1.05 3.69
C ASP A 239 6.58 -2.51 3.50
N ALA A 240 7.06 -3.16 2.43
CA ALA A 240 6.78 -4.56 2.14
C ALA A 240 7.20 -5.48 3.29
N LEU A 241 6.41 -6.52 3.54
CA LEU A 241 6.59 -7.46 4.65
C LEU A 241 5.95 -8.83 4.33
N LEU A 242 6.13 -9.79 5.22
CA LEU A 242 5.47 -11.08 5.14
C LEU A 242 4.05 -11.00 5.72
N ALA A 243 3.04 -11.33 4.91
CA ALA A 243 1.62 -11.36 5.31
C ALA A 243 0.88 -12.47 4.54
N PRO A 244 -0.37 -12.80 4.88
CA PRO A 244 -1.20 -13.66 4.05
C PRO A 244 -1.33 -13.10 2.63
N PRO A 245 -1.29 -13.92 1.58
CA PRO A 245 -1.39 -13.45 0.18
C PRO A 245 -2.66 -12.64 -0.09
N GLN A 246 -3.74 -12.93 0.61
CA GLN A 246 -5.01 -12.24 0.51
C GLN A 246 -4.96 -10.79 0.98
N TYR A 247 -3.95 -10.39 1.76
CA TYR A 247 -3.86 -9.04 2.31
C TYR A 247 -3.72 -7.97 1.20
N ASP A 248 -2.77 -8.15 0.28
CA ASP A 248 -2.60 -7.23 -0.84
C ASP A 248 -3.72 -7.32 -1.89
N LEU A 249 -4.28 -8.52 -2.07
CA LEU A 249 -5.45 -8.67 -2.92
C LEU A 249 -6.66 -7.92 -2.35
N ALA A 250 -6.86 -7.96 -1.03
CA ALA A 250 -7.86 -7.14 -0.35
C ALA A 250 -7.55 -5.64 -0.47
N SER A 251 -6.28 -5.26 -0.43
CA SER A 251 -5.86 -3.88 -0.68
C SER A 251 -6.25 -3.39 -2.08
N LEU A 252 -6.04 -4.23 -3.09
CA LEU A 252 -6.36 -3.92 -4.49
C LEU A 252 -7.87 -3.82 -4.74
N LEU A 253 -8.65 -4.77 -4.21
CA LEU A 253 -10.08 -4.91 -4.51
C LEU A 253 -11.00 -4.17 -3.54
N ASN A 254 -10.51 -3.81 -2.34
CA ASN A 254 -11.24 -3.06 -1.32
C ASN A 254 -10.54 -1.75 -0.95
N ASP A 255 -10.09 -1.00 -1.94
CA ASP A 255 -9.56 0.35 -1.73
C ASP A 255 -10.70 1.35 -1.45
N ARG A 256 -10.34 2.50 -0.89
CA ARG A 256 -11.25 3.62 -0.50
C ARG A 256 -12.20 4.09 -1.60
N VAL A 257 -11.91 3.80 -2.85
CA VAL A 257 -12.69 4.26 -4.03
C VAL A 257 -13.19 3.12 -4.91
N THR A 258 -12.83 1.87 -4.63
CA THR A 258 -13.16 0.73 -5.51
C THR A 258 -14.65 0.43 -5.63
N ASP A 259 -15.48 0.79 -4.63
CA ASP A 259 -16.94 0.57 -4.68
C ASP A 259 -17.63 1.21 -5.89
N SER A 260 -17.04 2.26 -6.47
CA SER A 260 -17.56 2.89 -7.69
C SER A 260 -17.19 2.13 -8.98
N ILE A 261 -16.20 1.23 -8.91
CA ILE A 261 -15.62 0.51 -10.05
C ILE A 261 -15.79 -1.00 -9.90
N ILE A 262 -15.38 -1.55 -8.74
CA ILE A 262 -15.40 -2.99 -8.48
C ILE A 262 -16.74 -3.38 -7.86
N ARG A 263 -17.67 -3.77 -8.74
CA ARG A 263 -18.95 -4.34 -8.30
C ARG A 263 -18.77 -5.79 -7.82
N PRO A 264 -19.71 -6.34 -7.05
CA PRO A 264 -19.57 -7.70 -6.48
C PRO A 264 -19.29 -8.80 -7.53
N ASP A 265 -19.89 -8.70 -8.72
CA ASP A 265 -19.67 -9.66 -9.79
C ASP A 265 -18.25 -9.58 -10.37
N LEU A 266 -17.72 -8.37 -10.52
CA LEU A 266 -16.35 -8.14 -10.96
C LEU A 266 -15.35 -8.57 -9.89
N GLU A 267 -15.61 -8.24 -8.61
CA GLU A 267 -14.82 -8.74 -7.47
C GLU A 267 -14.73 -10.26 -7.50
N ALA A 268 -15.87 -10.95 -7.65
CA ALA A 268 -15.90 -12.41 -7.68
C ALA A 268 -15.13 -13.00 -8.87
N GLN A 269 -15.13 -12.34 -10.04
CA GLN A 269 -14.33 -12.76 -11.20
C GLN A 269 -12.84 -12.59 -10.93
N LEU A 270 -12.42 -11.46 -10.35
CA LEU A 270 -11.02 -11.17 -10.04
C LEU A 270 -10.48 -12.08 -8.94
N LEU A 271 -11.28 -12.38 -7.92
CA LEU A 271 -10.92 -13.33 -6.86
C LEU A 271 -10.69 -14.74 -7.41
N ARG A 272 -11.57 -15.21 -8.31
CA ARG A 272 -11.37 -16.50 -9.00
C ARG A 272 -10.11 -16.50 -9.85
N TYR A 273 -9.92 -15.44 -10.65
CA TYR A 273 -8.73 -15.29 -11.48
C TYR A 273 -7.44 -15.36 -10.65
N TYR A 274 -7.39 -14.63 -9.54
CA TYR A 274 -6.25 -14.67 -8.64
C TYR A 274 -6.04 -16.08 -8.05
N LEU A 275 -7.08 -16.71 -7.52
CA LEU A 275 -6.98 -18.02 -6.87
C LEU A 275 -6.49 -19.10 -7.85
N ASP A 276 -7.04 -19.13 -9.05
CA ASP A 276 -6.66 -20.07 -10.09
C ASP A 276 -5.17 -19.90 -10.44
N ARG A 277 -4.76 -18.67 -10.74
CA ARG A 277 -3.36 -18.35 -11.09
C ARG A 277 -2.38 -18.59 -9.93
N TYR A 278 -2.78 -18.23 -8.70
CA TYR A 278 -1.95 -18.50 -7.52
C TYR A 278 -1.73 -19.99 -7.34
N ASN A 279 -2.79 -20.80 -7.42
CA ASN A 279 -2.73 -22.25 -7.24
C ASN A 279 -1.93 -22.96 -8.34
N GLU A 280 -1.88 -22.42 -9.56
CA GLU A 280 -1.00 -22.93 -10.64
C GLU A 280 0.49 -22.77 -10.29
N GLY A 281 0.87 -21.68 -9.60
CA GLY A 281 2.27 -21.35 -9.28
C GLY A 281 2.71 -21.73 -7.86
N ALA A 282 1.80 -21.97 -6.94
CA ALA A 282 2.10 -22.19 -5.53
C ALA A 282 2.49 -23.64 -5.22
N LYS A 283 3.47 -23.82 -4.32
CA LYS A 283 3.81 -25.15 -3.78
C LYS A 283 2.69 -25.77 -2.95
N GLN A 284 1.88 -24.93 -2.32
CA GLN A 284 0.73 -25.33 -1.51
C GLN A 284 -0.48 -24.53 -2.00
N PRO A 285 -1.36 -25.13 -2.78
CA PRO A 285 -2.56 -24.48 -3.27
C PRO A 285 -3.55 -24.23 -2.13
N PHE A 286 -4.28 -23.12 -2.20
CA PHE A 286 -5.34 -22.83 -1.25
C PHE A 286 -6.59 -23.66 -1.53
N ASN A 287 -7.25 -24.09 -0.45
CA ASN A 287 -8.65 -24.46 -0.49
C ASN A 287 -9.48 -23.20 -0.75
N ARG A 288 -10.54 -23.33 -1.54
CA ARG A 288 -11.36 -22.21 -1.97
C ARG A 288 -12.00 -21.48 -0.79
N ASP A 289 -12.62 -22.22 0.13
CA ASP A 289 -13.39 -21.61 1.23
C ASP A 289 -12.45 -20.93 2.23
N GLU A 290 -11.33 -21.54 2.58
CA GLU A 290 -10.28 -20.93 3.41
C GLU A 290 -9.70 -19.67 2.77
N PHE A 291 -9.52 -19.66 1.45
CA PHE A 291 -9.03 -18.51 0.73
C PHE A 291 -10.01 -17.33 0.85
N PHE A 292 -11.30 -17.57 0.63
CA PHE A 292 -12.32 -16.51 0.70
C PHE A 292 -12.52 -16.00 2.13
N ASP A 293 -12.50 -16.88 3.13
CA ASP A 293 -12.56 -16.48 4.54
C ASP A 293 -11.39 -15.56 4.92
N THR A 294 -10.16 -15.95 4.54
CA THR A 294 -8.97 -15.15 4.82
C THR A 294 -8.97 -13.82 4.05
N TYR A 295 -9.47 -13.81 2.80
CA TYR A 295 -9.65 -12.58 2.05
C TYR A 295 -10.62 -11.63 2.74
N LEU A 296 -11.78 -12.11 3.20
CA LEU A 296 -12.76 -11.29 3.92
C LEU A 296 -12.21 -10.78 5.25
N LEU A 297 -11.48 -11.62 6.01
CA LEU A 297 -10.81 -11.17 7.24
C LEU A 297 -9.78 -10.08 6.96
N SER A 298 -8.98 -10.23 5.90
CA SER A 298 -8.01 -9.21 5.49
C SER A 298 -8.69 -7.90 5.06
N ALA A 299 -9.81 -7.99 4.33
CA ALA A 299 -10.58 -6.82 3.91
C ALA A 299 -11.21 -6.10 5.12
N ILE A 300 -11.79 -6.85 6.08
CA ILE A 300 -12.37 -6.30 7.31
C ILE A 300 -11.28 -5.60 8.13
N GLN A 301 -10.14 -6.24 8.35
CA GLN A 301 -9.03 -5.67 9.09
C GLN A 301 -8.53 -4.37 8.44
N ARG A 302 -8.33 -4.36 7.11
CA ARG A 302 -7.90 -3.18 6.38
C ARG A 302 -8.93 -2.06 6.42
N ASP A 303 -10.22 -2.34 6.27
CA ASP A 303 -11.26 -1.33 6.33
C ASP A 303 -11.30 -0.66 7.71
N LEU A 304 -11.16 -1.42 8.80
CA LEU A 304 -11.07 -0.89 10.16
C LEU A 304 -9.81 -0.02 10.33
N LYS A 305 -8.62 -0.52 9.92
CA LYS A 305 -7.38 0.26 9.90
C LYS A 305 -7.57 1.60 9.20
N VAL A 306 -8.10 1.56 7.98
CA VAL A 306 -8.25 2.74 7.11
C VAL A 306 -9.21 3.76 7.70
N VAL A 307 -10.34 3.33 8.29
CA VAL A 307 -11.26 4.22 9.01
C VAL A 307 -10.55 4.92 10.17
N GLY A 308 -9.83 4.17 11.01
CA GLY A 308 -9.02 4.75 12.10
C GLY A 308 -8.00 5.76 11.57
N ARG A 309 -7.29 5.41 10.48
CA ARG A 309 -6.30 6.28 9.84
C ARG A 309 -6.90 7.57 9.31
N PHE A 310 -8.09 7.54 8.70
CA PHE A 310 -8.74 8.73 8.18
C PHE A 310 -9.16 9.70 9.30
N TYR A 311 -9.65 9.18 10.43
CA TYR A 311 -9.92 10.01 11.60
C TYR A 311 -8.63 10.57 12.22
N TYR A 312 -7.57 9.78 12.33
CA TYR A 312 -6.26 10.26 12.77
C TYR A 312 -5.73 11.39 11.89
N LEU A 313 -5.82 11.25 10.57
CA LEU A 313 -5.40 12.29 9.63
C LEU A 313 -6.19 13.59 9.79
N ASP A 314 -7.50 13.50 10.09
CA ASP A 314 -8.34 14.65 10.37
C ASP A 314 -7.99 15.29 11.73
N ILE A 315 -8.03 14.49 12.80
CA ILE A 315 -7.94 14.98 14.19
C ILE A 315 -6.52 15.43 14.53
N VAL A 316 -5.50 14.63 14.18
CA VAL A 316 -4.11 14.87 14.61
C VAL A 316 -3.28 15.60 13.56
N LYS A 317 -3.48 15.27 12.27
CA LYS A 317 -2.67 15.83 11.17
C LYS A 317 -3.35 17.02 10.48
N ALA A 318 -4.57 17.41 10.88
CA ALA A 318 -5.36 18.47 10.28
C ALA A 318 -5.52 18.33 8.75
N LYS A 319 -5.72 17.10 8.27
CA LYS A 319 -5.96 16.73 6.87
C LYS A 319 -7.40 16.23 6.67
N PRO A 320 -8.44 17.09 6.70
CA PRO A 320 -9.85 16.68 6.69
C PRO A 320 -10.30 16.04 5.36
N GLY A 321 -9.55 16.21 4.30
CA GLY A 321 -9.90 15.71 2.97
C GLY A 321 -10.10 14.18 2.89
N TYR A 322 -9.54 13.42 3.83
CA TYR A 322 -9.68 11.96 3.89
C TYR A 322 -11.03 11.49 4.44
N LYS A 323 -11.73 12.31 5.23
CA LYS A 323 -13.05 11.96 5.79
C LYS A 323 -14.09 11.59 4.73
N ARG A 324 -14.00 12.16 3.54
CA ARG A 324 -14.90 11.85 2.42
C ARG A 324 -14.93 10.37 2.03
N PHE A 325 -13.89 9.60 2.37
CA PHE A 325 -13.80 8.17 2.06
C PHE A 325 -14.37 7.27 3.16
N ILE A 326 -14.65 7.80 4.36
CA ILE A 326 -15.17 7.01 5.48
C ILE A 326 -16.52 6.36 5.14
N PRO A 327 -17.54 7.07 4.60
CA PRO A 327 -18.83 6.46 4.31
C PRO A 327 -18.75 5.27 3.37
N SER A 328 -17.97 5.33 2.30
CA SER A 328 -17.80 4.22 1.36
C SER A 328 -17.05 3.05 2.01
N THR A 329 -16.01 3.33 2.79
CA THR A 329 -15.25 2.30 3.52
C THR A 329 -16.12 1.59 4.54
N VAL A 330 -16.96 2.31 5.29
CA VAL A 330 -17.86 1.72 6.29
C VAL A 330 -18.96 0.88 5.63
N ARG A 331 -19.55 1.32 4.52
CA ARG A 331 -20.52 0.50 3.76
C ARG A 331 -19.89 -0.79 3.24
N ARG A 332 -18.65 -0.74 2.77
CA ARG A 332 -17.90 -1.93 2.34
C ARG A 332 -17.60 -2.85 3.52
N LEU A 333 -17.16 -2.31 4.64
CA LEU A 333 -16.96 -3.06 5.88
C LEU A 333 -18.26 -3.79 6.30
N LYS A 334 -19.41 -3.11 6.31
CA LYS A 334 -20.72 -3.72 6.59
C LYS A 334 -21.00 -4.91 5.66
N ARG A 335 -20.78 -4.72 4.35
CA ARG A 335 -20.96 -5.77 3.35
C ARG A 335 -20.05 -6.98 3.61
N ASN A 336 -18.78 -6.76 3.94
CA ASN A 336 -17.81 -7.81 4.19
C ASN A 336 -18.11 -8.56 5.50
N LEU A 337 -18.49 -7.85 6.56
CA LEU A 337 -18.94 -8.45 7.84
C LEU A 337 -20.15 -9.36 7.65
N ALA A 338 -21.13 -8.96 6.84
CA ALA A 338 -22.32 -9.76 6.55
C ALA A 338 -22.03 -11.05 5.76
N ARG A 339 -20.89 -11.12 5.06
CA ARG A 339 -20.45 -12.31 4.30
C ARG A 339 -19.68 -13.34 5.16
N LEU A 340 -19.29 -12.97 6.38
CA LEU A 340 -18.44 -13.78 7.25
C LEU A 340 -19.11 -13.99 8.62
N PRO A 341 -19.86 -15.10 8.83
CA PRO A 341 -20.67 -15.32 10.05
C PRO A 341 -19.91 -15.17 11.36
N GLN A 342 -18.63 -15.52 11.38
CA GLN A 342 -17.78 -15.43 12.57
C GLN A 342 -17.48 -13.99 13.01
N THR A 343 -17.78 -12.99 12.18
CA THR A 343 -17.65 -11.55 12.52
C THR A 343 -19.00 -10.88 12.79
N GLU A 344 -20.10 -11.64 12.83
CA GLU A 344 -21.47 -11.13 12.99
C GLU A 344 -21.63 -10.21 14.20
N LYS A 345 -20.93 -10.50 15.30
CA LYS A 345 -20.96 -9.67 16.52
C LYS A 345 -20.44 -8.25 16.32
N LEU A 346 -19.57 -8.01 15.34
CA LEU A 346 -19.05 -6.68 15.07
C LEU A 346 -20.10 -5.73 14.48
N LEU A 347 -21.06 -6.24 13.71
CA LEU A 347 -22.09 -5.41 13.07
C LEU A 347 -22.88 -4.58 14.09
N PRO A 348 -23.56 -5.18 15.10
CA PRO A 348 -24.30 -4.39 16.09
C PRO A 348 -23.39 -3.47 16.92
N MET A 349 -22.19 -3.92 17.28
CA MET A 349 -21.26 -3.10 18.07
C MET A 349 -20.80 -1.85 17.31
N LEU A 350 -20.62 -1.92 16.00
CA LEU A 350 -20.20 -0.78 15.17
C LEU A 350 -21.40 0.07 14.70
N ALA A 351 -22.62 -0.50 14.62
CA ALA A 351 -23.81 0.20 14.18
C ALA A 351 -24.19 1.38 15.10
N ASP A 352 -23.84 1.32 16.37
CA ASP A 352 -24.06 2.40 17.31
C ASP A 352 -23.17 3.63 17.04
N HIS A 353 -22.07 3.44 16.31
CA HIS A 353 -21.03 4.44 16.08
C HIS A 353 -20.94 4.95 14.64
N PHE A 354 -21.54 4.24 13.66
CA PHE A 354 -21.52 4.60 12.24
C PHE A 354 -22.92 4.50 11.64
N GLU A 355 -23.41 5.60 11.05
CA GLU A 355 -24.73 5.65 10.39
C GLU A 355 -24.82 4.63 9.24
N GLU A 356 -23.74 4.44 8.50
CA GLU A 356 -23.66 3.53 7.37
C GLU A 356 -23.77 2.04 7.78
N MET A 357 -23.62 1.73 9.07
CA MET A 357 -23.77 0.39 9.63
C MET A 357 -25.21 0.07 10.03
N ARG A 358 -26.08 1.09 10.20
CA ARG A 358 -27.50 0.96 10.58
C ARG A 358 -28.39 0.39 9.50
#